data_908a3b04d8adc0c31755b4d004942cd8
#
_entry.id   908a3b04d8adc0c31755b4d004942cd8
#
_cell.length_a   1.000
_cell.length_b   1.000
_cell.length_c   1.000
_cell.angle_alpha   90.00
_cell.angle_beta   90.00
_cell.angle_gamma   90.00
#
_symmetry.space_group_name_H-M   'P 1'
#
loop_
_entity.id
_entity.type
_entity.pdbx_description
1 polymer ?
#
loop_
_entity_poly.entity_id
_entity_poly.type
_entity_poly.pdbx_seq_one_letter_code
_entity_poly.pdbx_strand_id
1 'polypeptide(L)'
;NMERSLKGDQKDGSYGAFFPRFESVRRDVNNWLCEVNRLHPAYIGELKDIVELDLLNNFIMYVFKRQQDYESEEQECEYYRQIMKSFPEKNNRLLKQPYGMALLENYFTYKQTFIFRTQEYTMEQRLAELDVPELKAEYILAEIPTTDYHCYCEYERYYMPLLPGDKYRQRMRHL
;
A
#
# COMPACT_ATOMS: atom_id res chain seq x y z
N ASN A 1 18.08 -9.49 2.92
CA ASN A 1 17.91 -8.05 2.77
C ASN A 1 17.33 -7.76 1.38
N MET A 2 15.99 -7.87 1.31
CA MET A 2 15.18 -7.80 0.08
C MET A 2 15.39 -6.47 -0.67
N GLU A 3 15.48 -5.37 0.06
CA GLU A 3 15.74 -4.04 -0.49
C GLU A 3 17.10 -3.97 -1.24
N ARG A 4 18.15 -4.63 -0.72
CA ARG A 4 19.45 -4.74 -1.43
C ARG A 4 19.36 -5.60 -2.68
N SER A 5 18.54 -6.65 -2.66
CA SER A 5 18.36 -7.52 -3.85
C SER A 5 17.63 -6.79 -4.98
N LEU A 6 16.74 -5.85 -4.67
CA LEU A 6 16.04 -5.04 -5.67
C LEU A 6 16.85 -3.80 -6.11
N LYS A 7 17.74 -3.26 -5.26
CA LYS A 7 18.57 -2.06 -5.56
C LYS A 7 19.87 -2.32 -6.34
N GLY A 8 20.21 -3.58 -6.62
CA GLY A 8 21.44 -3.90 -7.34
C GLY A 8 21.46 -3.35 -8.76
N ASP A 9 22.55 -2.67 -9.10
CA ASP A 9 22.91 -2.07 -10.38
C ASP A 9 21.86 -1.17 -11.03
N GLN A 10 21.82 0.08 -10.56
CA GLN A 10 21.00 1.19 -11.09
C GLN A 10 21.37 1.59 -12.54
N LYS A 11 22.27 0.89 -13.21
CA LYS A 11 22.72 1.27 -14.55
C LYS A 11 21.79 0.84 -15.69
N ASP A 12 20.88 -0.10 -15.42
CA ASP A 12 19.91 -0.55 -16.43
C ASP A 12 18.48 -0.44 -15.88
N GLY A 13 17.96 0.78 -15.84
CA GLY A 13 16.60 1.10 -15.40
C GLY A 13 15.50 0.64 -16.36
N SER A 14 15.79 -0.27 -17.29
CA SER A 14 14.81 -0.78 -18.23
C SER A 14 13.81 -1.73 -17.57
N TYR A 15 12.54 -1.68 -18.00
CA TYR A 15 11.53 -2.66 -17.61
C TYR A 15 12.00 -4.10 -17.83
N GLY A 16 12.79 -4.34 -18.87
CA GLY A 16 13.34 -5.63 -19.20
C GLY A 16 14.24 -6.23 -18.11
N ALA A 17 14.91 -5.41 -17.32
CA ALA A 17 15.76 -5.87 -16.22
C ALA A 17 14.99 -6.01 -14.90
N PHE A 18 14.08 -5.09 -14.60
CA PHE A 18 13.36 -5.09 -13.32
C PHE A 18 12.38 -6.25 -13.17
N PHE A 19 11.53 -6.50 -14.14
CA PHE A 19 10.48 -7.52 -13.99
C PHE A 19 11.04 -8.94 -13.79
N PRO A 20 12.00 -9.42 -14.58
CA PRO A 20 12.62 -10.72 -14.33
C PRO A 20 13.27 -10.81 -12.95
N ARG A 21 13.88 -9.71 -12.47
CA ARG A 21 14.51 -9.66 -11.17
C ARG A 21 13.48 -9.70 -10.04
N PHE A 22 12.41 -8.92 -10.15
CA PHE A 22 11.31 -8.92 -9.17
C PHE A 22 10.66 -10.31 -9.06
N GLU A 23 10.42 -10.99 -10.20
CA GLU A 23 9.91 -12.36 -10.22
C GLU A 23 10.90 -13.38 -9.62
N SER A 24 12.20 -13.18 -9.82
CA SER A 24 13.22 -14.02 -9.16
C SER A 24 13.14 -13.85 -7.64
N VAL A 25 13.09 -12.62 -7.15
CA VAL A 25 12.96 -12.34 -5.70
C VAL A 25 11.67 -12.93 -5.14
N ARG A 26 10.53 -12.78 -5.84
CA ARG A 26 9.26 -13.39 -5.41
C ARG A 26 9.35 -14.91 -5.30
N ARG A 27 9.99 -15.55 -6.26
CA ARG A 27 10.19 -17.01 -6.25
C ARG A 27 11.10 -17.45 -5.09
N ASP A 28 12.21 -16.75 -4.87
CA ASP A 28 13.15 -17.06 -3.78
C ASP A 28 12.47 -16.88 -2.41
N VAL A 29 11.69 -15.83 -2.24
CA VAL A 29 10.86 -15.59 -1.05
C VAL A 29 9.84 -16.72 -0.84
N ASN A 30 9.13 -17.15 -1.88
CA ASN A 30 8.16 -18.24 -1.79
C ASN A 30 8.84 -19.56 -1.41
N ASN A 31 10.00 -19.87 -1.97
CA ASN A 31 10.79 -21.05 -1.61
C ASN A 31 11.20 -21.01 -0.14
N TRP A 32 11.69 -19.85 0.33
CA TRP A 32 12.05 -19.66 1.72
C TRP A 32 10.85 -19.78 2.67
N LEU A 33 9.69 -19.21 2.31
CA LEU A 33 8.45 -19.37 3.09
C LEU A 33 8.01 -20.84 3.17
N CYS A 34 8.18 -21.63 2.11
CA CYS A 34 7.91 -23.07 2.14
C CYS A 34 8.83 -23.81 3.13
N GLU A 35 10.11 -23.44 3.19
CA GLU A 35 11.05 -24.04 4.15
C GLU A 35 10.69 -23.63 5.59
N VAL A 36 10.38 -22.35 5.83
CA VAL A 36 9.95 -21.87 7.15
C VAL A 36 8.67 -22.55 7.59
N ASN A 37 7.70 -22.74 6.69
CA ASN A 37 6.46 -23.47 7.00
C ASN A 37 6.73 -24.90 7.46
N ARG A 38 7.68 -25.57 6.85
CA ARG A 38 8.07 -26.94 7.23
C ARG A 38 8.71 -26.99 8.63
N LEU A 39 9.50 -25.99 9.00
CA LEU A 39 10.25 -25.94 10.25
C LEU A 39 9.45 -25.31 11.41
N HIS A 40 8.65 -24.29 11.11
CA HIS A 40 7.98 -23.43 12.07
C HIS A 40 6.55 -23.07 11.62
N PRO A 41 5.62 -24.04 11.49
CA PRO A 41 4.29 -23.80 10.91
C PRO A 41 3.43 -22.80 11.69
N ALA A 42 3.68 -22.62 12.98
CA ALA A 42 2.90 -21.69 13.81
C ALA A 42 3.07 -20.21 13.44
N TYR A 43 4.20 -19.84 12.82
CA TYR A 43 4.53 -18.46 12.50
C TYR A 43 4.35 -18.09 11.03
N ILE A 44 4.05 -19.06 10.18
CA ILE A 44 4.09 -18.85 8.73
C ILE A 44 3.05 -17.84 8.23
N GLY A 45 1.85 -17.81 8.84
CA GLY A 45 0.78 -16.93 8.41
C GLY A 45 1.14 -15.46 8.55
N GLU A 46 1.63 -15.07 9.72
CA GLU A 46 2.05 -13.70 10.00
C GLU A 46 3.27 -13.30 9.18
N LEU A 47 4.26 -14.19 9.11
CA LEU A 47 5.48 -13.95 8.34
C LEU A 47 5.18 -13.78 6.84
N LYS A 48 4.28 -14.59 6.30
CA LYS A 48 3.84 -14.47 4.91
C LYS A 48 3.19 -13.12 4.65
N ASP A 49 2.30 -12.67 5.54
CA ASP A 49 1.66 -11.35 5.44
C ASP A 49 2.69 -10.22 5.41
N ILE A 50 3.67 -10.24 6.32
CA ILE A 50 4.73 -9.23 6.37
C ILE A 50 5.52 -9.20 5.05
N VAL A 51 5.95 -10.35 4.60
CA VAL A 51 6.83 -10.46 3.43
C VAL A 51 6.09 -10.09 2.13
N GLU A 52 4.85 -10.50 1.97
CA GLU A 52 4.04 -10.14 0.80
C GLU A 52 3.75 -8.63 0.75
N LEU A 53 3.44 -8.00 1.89
CA LEU A 53 3.23 -6.56 1.96
C LEU A 53 4.51 -5.77 1.70
N ASP A 54 5.66 -6.26 2.18
CA ASP A 54 6.95 -5.64 1.90
C ASP A 54 7.32 -5.74 0.40
N LEU A 55 7.03 -6.86 -0.24
CA LEU A 55 7.18 -6.99 -1.70
C LEU A 55 6.31 -6.00 -2.47
N LEU A 56 5.04 -5.85 -2.10
CA LEU A 56 4.14 -4.89 -2.72
C LEU A 56 4.62 -3.44 -2.53
N ASN A 57 5.04 -3.09 -1.32
CA ASN A 57 5.58 -1.75 -1.05
C ASN A 57 6.82 -1.46 -1.91
N ASN A 58 7.77 -2.39 -1.96
CA ASN A 58 8.96 -2.23 -2.78
C ASN A 58 8.63 -2.12 -4.27
N PHE A 59 7.61 -2.83 -4.75
CA PHE A 59 7.14 -2.73 -6.12
C PHE A 59 6.58 -1.33 -6.42
N ILE A 60 5.67 -0.82 -5.59
CA ILE A 60 5.06 0.51 -5.75
C ILE A 60 6.15 1.60 -5.72
N MET A 61 7.06 1.54 -4.76
CA MET A 61 8.16 2.51 -4.64
C MET A 61 9.10 2.48 -5.84
N TYR A 62 9.34 1.31 -6.43
CA TYR A 62 10.10 1.21 -7.67
C TYR A 62 9.37 1.91 -8.83
N VAL A 63 8.08 1.66 -8.98
CA VAL A 63 7.25 2.26 -10.03
C VAL A 63 7.25 3.78 -9.93
N PHE A 64 7.10 4.35 -8.73
CA PHE A 64 7.13 5.79 -8.50
C PHE A 64 8.51 6.40 -8.82
N LYS A 65 9.57 5.77 -8.35
CA LYS A 65 10.94 6.25 -8.62
C LYS A 65 11.21 6.29 -10.12
N ARG A 66 10.79 5.27 -10.84
CA ARG A 66 10.95 5.21 -12.28
C ARG A 66 10.19 6.32 -13.00
N GLN A 67 8.97 6.62 -12.59
CA GLN A 67 8.19 7.71 -13.17
C GLN A 67 8.88 9.06 -12.98
N GLN A 68 9.50 9.30 -11.82
CA GLN A 68 10.26 10.51 -11.54
C GLN A 68 11.53 10.61 -12.40
N ASP A 69 12.26 9.50 -12.55
CA ASP A 69 13.56 9.48 -13.25
C ASP A 69 13.44 9.65 -14.76
N TYR A 70 12.31 9.29 -15.37
CA TYR A 70 12.16 9.27 -16.84
C TYR A 70 11.16 10.27 -17.41
N GLU A 71 10.50 11.09 -16.58
CA GLU A 71 9.47 12.07 -16.98
C GLU A 71 8.43 11.49 -17.97
N SER A 72 8.35 10.17 -18.04
CA SER A 72 7.49 9.50 -19.01
C SER A 72 6.07 9.40 -18.47
N GLU A 73 5.09 9.75 -19.30
CA GLU A 73 3.68 9.43 -19.07
C GLU A 73 3.49 7.91 -19.20
N GLU A 74 4.07 7.15 -18.27
CA GLU A 74 3.95 5.71 -18.30
C GLU A 74 2.50 5.31 -18.06
N GLN A 75 1.99 4.51 -18.96
CA GLN A 75 0.69 3.87 -18.79
C GLN A 75 0.86 2.64 -17.91
N GLU A 76 -0.15 2.36 -17.07
CA GLU A 76 -0.20 1.10 -16.35
C GLU A 76 -0.08 -0.07 -17.32
N CYS A 77 0.97 -0.87 -17.20
CA CYS A 77 1.12 -2.08 -18.00
C CYS A 77 0.39 -3.27 -17.34
N GLU A 78 0.11 -4.32 -18.12
CA GLU A 78 -0.57 -5.52 -17.64
C GLU A 78 0.16 -6.18 -16.47
N TYR A 79 1.49 -6.12 -16.45
CA TYR A 79 2.30 -6.64 -15.35
C TYR A 79 2.04 -5.88 -14.04
N TYR A 80 1.99 -4.54 -14.07
CA TYR A 80 1.63 -3.73 -12.89
C TYR A 80 0.26 -4.13 -12.37
N ARG A 81 -0.71 -4.23 -13.26
CA ARG A 81 -2.09 -4.60 -12.92
C ARG A 81 -2.15 -5.99 -12.27
N GLN A 82 -1.40 -6.96 -12.75
CA GLN A 82 -1.35 -8.30 -12.16
C GLN A 82 -0.77 -8.28 -10.74
N ILE A 83 0.31 -7.54 -10.50
CA ILE A 83 0.89 -7.42 -9.16
C ILE A 83 -0.09 -6.72 -8.21
N MET A 84 -0.69 -5.62 -8.65
CA MET A 84 -1.58 -4.81 -7.81
C MET A 84 -2.93 -5.49 -7.50
N LYS A 85 -3.35 -6.50 -8.27
CA LYS A 85 -4.52 -7.35 -7.92
C LYS A 85 -4.37 -8.08 -6.58
N SER A 86 -3.16 -8.27 -6.10
CA SER A 86 -2.91 -8.91 -4.80
C SER A 86 -2.91 -7.94 -3.62
N PHE A 87 -3.15 -6.65 -3.86
CA PHE A 87 -3.19 -5.66 -2.78
C PHE A 87 -4.38 -5.94 -1.83
N PRO A 88 -4.17 -5.88 -0.50
CA PRO A 88 -5.17 -6.35 0.46
C PRO A 88 -6.11 -5.24 0.98
N GLU A 89 -6.65 -4.39 0.09
CA GLU A 89 -7.57 -3.30 0.46
C GLU A 89 -8.89 -3.78 1.06
N LYS A 90 -9.25 -5.06 0.83
CA LYS A 90 -10.50 -5.67 1.27
C LYS A 90 -10.40 -6.52 2.54
N ASN A 91 -9.27 -6.46 3.22
CA ASN A 91 -9.06 -7.23 4.45
C ASN A 91 -8.23 -6.46 5.48
N ASN A 92 -8.06 -7.02 6.67
CA ASN A 92 -7.40 -6.36 7.79
C ASN A 92 -5.88 -6.58 7.87
N ARG A 93 -5.25 -7.15 6.83
CA ARG A 93 -3.79 -7.44 6.85
C ARG A 93 -2.97 -6.19 7.06
N LEU A 94 -3.38 -5.05 6.45
CA LEU A 94 -2.70 -3.77 6.61
C LEU A 94 -2.70 -3.27 8.06
N LEU A 95 -3.79 -3.51 8.81
CA LEU A 95 -3.89 -3.09 10.21
C LEU A 95 -2.91 -3.82 11.14
N LYS A 96 -2.38 -4.95 10.72
CA LYS A 96 -1.41 -5.74 11.49
C LYS A 96 0.03 -5.26 11.31
N GLN A 97 0.26 -4.33 10.38
CA GLN A 97 1.60 -3.84 10.05
C GLN A 97 1.79 -2.39 10.51
N PRO A 98 2.92 -2.05 11.13
CA PRO A 98 3.21 -0.67 11.56
C PRO A 98 3.17 0.34 10.40
N TYR A 99 3.52 -0.09 9.19
CA TYR A 99 3.55 0.75 7.97
C TYR A 99 2.31 0.56 7.08
N GLY A 100 1.28 -0.15 7.56
CA GLY A 100 0.13 -0.53 6.73
C GLY A 100 -0.64 0.65 6.16
N MET A 101 -0.80 1.74 6.92
CA MET A 101 -1.46 2.95 6.42
C MET A 101 -0.62 3.68 5.38
N ALA A 102 0.70 3.76 5.57
CA ALA A 102 1.60 4.32 4.56
C ALA A 102 1.59 3.50 3.26
N LEU A 103 1.53 2.17 3.37
CA LEU A 103 1.40 1.30 2.21
C LEU A 103 0.05 1.48 1.51
N LEU A 104 -1.04 1.67 2.25
CA LEU A 104 -2.36 1.97 1.70
C LEU A 104 -2.37 3.31 0.94
N GLU A 105 -1.74 4.35 1.49
CA GLU A 105 -1.61 5.63 0.82
C GLU A 105 -0.75 5.51 -0.47
N ASN A 106 0.34 4.76 -0.42
CA ASN A 106 1.13 4.46 -1.62
C ASN A 106 0.29 3.75 -2.71
N TYR A 107 -0.61 2.84 -2.31
CA TYR A 107 -1.53 2.19 -3.23
C TYR A 107 -2.53 3.16 -3.86
N PHE A 108 -3.12 4.06 -3.07
CA PHE A 108 -4.05 5.06 -3.59
C PHE A 108 -3.33 6.08 -4.47
N THR A 109 -2.11 6.46 -4.13
CA THR A 109 -1.25 7.28 -4.98
C THR A 109 -0.94 6.59 -6.31
N TYR A 110 -0.65 5.29 -6.28
CA TYR A 110 -0.51 4.48 -7.50
C TYR A 110 -1.78 4.55 -8.37
N LYS A 111 -2.95 4.37 -7.78
CA LYS A 111 -4.23 4.45 -8.51
C LYS A 111 -4.48 5.85 -9.07
N GLN A 112 -4.24 6.90 -8.29
CA GLN A 112 -4.32 8.28 -8.78
C GLN A 112 -3.44 8.47 -10.01
N THR A 113 -2.20 8.01 -9.94
CA THR A 113 -1.20 8.22 -10.98
C THR A 113 -1.49 7.44 -12.27
N PHE A 114 -1.85 6.17 -12.15
CA PHE A 114 -1.92 5.27 -13.31
C PHE A 114 -3.34 4.99 -13.81
N ILE A 115 -4.34 5.08 -12.94
CA ILE A 115 -5.73 4.73 -13.26
C ILE A 115 -6.57 6.00 -13.45
N PHE A 116 -6.61 6.86 -12.45
CA PHE A 116 -7.42 8.09 -12.49
C PHE A 116 -6.73 9.23 -13.25
N ARG A 117 -5.40 9.31 -13.21
CA ARG A 117 -4.57 10.30 -13.93
C ARG A 117 -4.99 11.73 -13.65
N THR A 118 -5.64 12.38 -14.62
CA THR A 118 -6.13 13.76 -14.54
C THR A 118 -7.47 13.88 -13.81
N GLN A 119 -8.16 12.77 -13.56
CA GLN A 119 -9.39 12.76 -12.76
C GLN A 119 -9.03 12.71 -11.29
N GLU A 120 -9.72 13.49 -10.47
CA GLU A 120 -9.51 13.44 -9.03
C GLU A 120 -10.00 12.08 -8.48
N TYR A 121 -9.14 11.44 -7.69
CA TYR A 121 -9.47 10.24 -6.92
C TYR A 121 -9.81 10.63 -5.50
N THR A 122 -11.09 10.93 -5.28
CA THR A 122 -11.58 11.53 -4.04
C THR A 122 -11.48 10.59 -2.85
N MET A 123 -11.50 11.16 -1.64
CA MET A 123 -11.52 10.39 -0.39
C MET A 123 -12.70 9.43 -0.32
N GLU A 124 -13.88 9.83 -0.81
CA GLU A 124 -15.07 8.98 -0.85
C GLU A 124 -14.86 7.75 -1.73
N GLN A 125 -14.23 7.92 -2.88
CA GLN A 125 -13.89 6.83 -3.78
C GLN A 125 -12.88 5.86 -3.14
N ARG A 126 -11.84 6.40 -2.47
CA ARG A 126 -10.85 5.60 -1.73
C ARG A 126 -11.53 4.79 -0.62
N LEU A 127 -12.38 5.43 0.19
CA LEU A 127 -13.14 4.75 1.24
C LEU A 127 -14.13 3.71 0.72
N ALA A 128 -14.70 3.93 -0.47
CA ALA A 128 -15.61 2.95 -1.09
C ALA A 128 -14.91 1.64 -1.48
N GLU A 129 -13.59 1.66 -1.70
CA GLU A 129 -12.82 0.47 -2.03
C GLU A 129 -12.46 -0.38 -0.81
N LEU A 130 -12.48 0.21 0.39
CA LEU A 130 -12.14 -0.49 1.63
C LEU A 130 -13.38 -1.19 2.18
N ASP A 131 -13.36 -2.52 2.28
CA ASP A 131 -14.51 -3.28 2.81
C ASP A 131 -14.49 -3.41 4.34
N VAL A 132 -13.32 -3.24 4.98
CA VAL A 132 -13.14 -3.41 6.43
C VAL A 132 -13.39 -2.10 7.17
N PRO A 133 -14.39 -2.01 8.06
CA PRO A 133 -14.73 -0.76 8.77
C PRO A 133 -13.56 -0.18 9.59
N GLU A 134 -12.78 -1.05 10.23
CA GLU A 134 -11.61 -0.65 11.01
C GLU A 134 -10.50 -0.08 10.10
N LEU A 135 -10.32 -0.64 8.91
CA LEU A 135 -9.35 -0.12 7.94
C LEU A 135 -9.78 1.26 7.42
N LYS A 136 -11.07 1.45 7.13
CA LYS A 136 -11.62 2.78 6.81
C LYS A 136 -11.36 3.78 7.92
N ALA A 137 -11.60 3.38 9.17
CA ALA A 137 -11.42 4.25 10.33
C ALA A 137 -9.95 4.66 10.50
N GLU A 138 -9.02 3.72 10.43
CA GLU A 138 -7.59 4.03 10.53
C GLU A 138 -7.12 4.91 9.36
N TYR A 139 -7.63 4.69 8.15
CA TYR A 139 -7.33 5.54 7.00
C TYR A 139 -7.87 6.96 7.19
N ILE A 140 -9.13 7.13 7.62
CA ILE A 140 -9.71 8.44 7.93
C ILE A 140 -8.85 9.18 8.97
N LEU A 141 -8.42 8.50 10.03
CA LEU A 141 -7.60 9.11 11.08
C LEU A 141 -6.19 9.48 10.60
N ALA A 142 -5.61 8.70 9.68
CA ALA A 142 -4.30 8.97 9.11
C ALA A 142 -4.29 10.19 8.18
N GLU A 143 -5.42 10.48 7.53
CA GLU A 143 -5.56 11.59 6.58
C GLU A 143 -6.01 12.92 7.24
N ILE A 144 -6.18 12.97 8.55
CA ILE A 144 -6.58 14.21 9.26
C ILE A 144 -5.48 15.27 9.07
N PRO A 145 -5.80 16.45 8.50
CA PRO A 145 -4.86 17.53 8.40
C PRO A 145 -4.51 18.06 9.79
N THR A 146 -3.25 17.94 10.20
CA THR A 146 -2.76 18.30 11.53
C THR A 146 -2.47 19.81 11.70
N THR A 147 -2.54 20.59 10.62
CA THR A 147 -2.03 21.97 10.61
C THR A 147 -3.08 23.06 10.46
N ASP A 148 -4.30 22.75 10.05
CA ASP A 148 -5.36 23.72 9.82
C ASP A 148 -6.63 23.36 10.58
N TYR A 149 -6.95 24.13 11.63
CA TYR A 149 -8.14 23.92 12.47
C TYR A 149 -9.46 24.01 11.68
N HIS A 150 -9.54 24.86 10.68
CA HIS A 150 -10.76 24.99 9.87
C HIS A 150 -11.01 23.72 9.04
N CYS A 151 -9.98 23.25 8.36
CA CYS A 151 -10.04 21.98 7.63
C CYS A 151 -10.34 20.79 8.56
N TYR A 152 -9.80 20.79 9.78
CA TYR A 152 -10.10 19.76 10.76
C TYR A 152 -11.60 19.74 11.14
N CYS A 153 -12.22 20.89 11.40
CA CYS A 153 -13.64 20.97 11.76
C CYS A 153 -14.56 20.46 10.64
N GLU A 154 -14.25 20.79 9.39
CA GLU A 154 -14.99 20.26 8.24
C GLU A 154 -14.78 18.75 8.08
N TYR A 155 -13.54 18.29 8.21
CA TYR A 155 -13.18 16.90 8.14
C TYR A 155 -13.85 16.09 9.24
N GLU A 156 -13.80 16.55 10.50
CA GLU A 156 -14.49 15.94 11.63
C GLU A 156 -16.00 15.82 11.37
N ARG A 157 -16.63 16.90 10.95
CA ARG A 157 -18.07 16.93 10.67
C ARG A 157 -18.47 15.90 9.61
N TYR A 158 -17.65 15.71 8.59
CA TYR A 158 -17.96 14.84 7.48
C TYR A 158 -17.65 13.36 7.79
N TYR A 159 -16.50 13.08 8.40
CA TYR A 159 -16.03 11.72 8.58
C TYR A 159 -16.33 11.09 9.95
N MET A 160 -16.58 11.88 10.98
CA MET A 160 -16.98 11.38 12.31
C MET A 160 -18.15 10.37 12.26
N PRO A 161 -19.21 10.60 11.46
CA PRO A 161 -20.33 9.66 11.35
C PRO A 161 -19.95 8.30 10.73
N LEU A 162 -18.87 8.26 9.95
CA LEU A 162 -18.40 7.06 9.25
C LEU A 162 -17.53 6.16 10.13
N LEU A 163 -17.11 6.67 11.31
CA LEU A 163 -16.23 5.90 12.21
C LEU A 163 -17.01 4.81 12.95
N PRO A 164 -16.54 3.54 12.94
CA PRO A 164 -17.18 2.44 13.62
C PRO A 164 -16.90 2.48 15.14
N GLY A 165 -17.88 2.95 15.91
CA GLY A 165 -17.82 2.93 17.37
C GLY A 165 -17.06 4.07 18.04
N ASP A 166 -17.24 4.16 19.36
CA ASP A 166 -16.76 5.29 20.15
C ASP A 166 -15.24 5.40 20.28
N LYS A 167 -14.52 4.28 20.22
CA LYS A 167 -13.07 4.26 20.28
C LYS A 167 -12.43 5.15 19.19
N TYR A 168 -12.89 5.01 17.95
CA TYR A 168 -12.37 5.79 16.82
C TYR A 168 -12.82 7.26 16.90
N ARG A 169 -14.07 7.50 17.30
CA ARG A 169 -14.60 8.86 17.50
C ARG A 169 -13.86 9.63 18.59
N GLN A 170 -13.50 8.96 19.69
CA GLN A 170 -12.67 9.57 20.73
C GLN A 170 -11.26 9.88 20.22
N ARG A 171 -10.64 8.97 19.48
CA ARG A 171 -9.32 9.23 18.87
C ARG A 171 -9.36 10.45 17.95
N MET A 172 -10.38 10.58 17.11
CA MET A 172 -10.54 11.73 16.23
C MET A 172 -10.64 13.06 17.00
N ARG A 173 -11.31 13.08 18.16
CA ARG A 173 -11.44 14.29 19.00
C ARG A 173 -10.15 14.65 19.75
N HIS A 174 -9.17 13.78 19.81
CA HIS A 174 -7.91 13.98 20.53
C HIS A 174 -6.73 14.24 19.60
N LEU A 175 -6.93 14.25 18.28
CA LEU A 175 -5.95 14.66 17.29
C LEU A 175 -5.98 16.17 17.06
#